data_8a24a51337b636801f9f52133eae6c23
#
_entry.id   8a24a51337b636801f9f52133eae6c23
#
_cell.length_a   1.000
_cell.length_b   1.000
_cell.length_c   1.000
_cell.angle_alpha   90.00
_cell.angle_beta   90.00
_cell.angle_gamma   90.00
#
_symmetry.space_group_name_H-M   'P 1'
#
loop_
_entity.id
_entity.type
_entity.pdbx_description
1 polymer ?
#
loop_
_entity_poly.entity_id
_entity_poly.type
_entity_poly.pdbx_seq_one_letter_code
_entity_poly.pdbx_strand_id
1 'polypeptide(L)'
;MWVWRKIDEDFLIEKDIDMTPEELMGKISHLSFHETAAFFKSEFHLQETIEEIKDGWNQRARFEYLHHVVLKDHALLLLEALKKRGIKMAIATSSSKELLEETIASKGIHHFFDTLVTTDMAGKTKIEPDVYLMAAKNLQLAPEEVAVFEDIPAAMIGARKAGMRVFGVHDKFSEDKTEEILSTCHHYIHHFGELLPHLT
;
A
#
# COMPACT_ATOMS: atom_id res chain seq x y z
N MET A 1 -3.14 -2.42 5.57
CA MET A 1 -4.35 -1.56 5.81
C MET A 1 -4.62 -1.33 7.30
N TRP A 2 -4.65 -2.38 8.16
CA TRP A 2 -5.00 -2.26 9.59
C TRP A 2 -4.15 -1.25 10.39
N VAL A 3 -2.89 -1.03 10.03
CA VAL A 3 -1.98 -0.10 10.74
C VAL A 3 -2.54 1.32 10.75
N TRP A 4 -2.92 1.83 9.58
CA TRP A 4 -3.45 3.19 9.46
C TRP A 4 -4.80 3.34 10.17
N ARG A 5 -5.69 2.33 10.00
CA ARG A 5 -6.95 2.30 10.75
C ARG A 5 -6.73 2.35 12.26
N LYS A 6 -5.77 1.57 12.77
CA LYS A 6 -5.41 1.60 14.19
C LYS A 6 -4.90 2.97 14.64
N ILE A 7 -4.07 3.62 13.83
CA ILE A 7 -3.56 4.97 14.13
C ILE A 7 -4.71 5.97 14.21
N ASP A 8 -5.65 5.90 13.29
CA ASP A 8 -6.84 6.76 13.26
C ASP A 8 -7.74 6.49 14.48
N GLU A 9 -8.01 5.24 14.82
CA GLU A 9 -8.78 4.84 16.00
C GLU A 9 -8.11 5.32 17.30
N ASP A 10 -6.81 5.07 17.46
CA ASP A 10 -6.03 5.52 18.62
C ASP A 10 -6.07 7.06 18.75
N PHE A 11 -5.99 7.79 17.63
CA PHE A 11 -6.07 9.25 17.62
C PHE A 11 -7.44 9.74 18.10
N LEU A 12 -8.54 9.18 17.59
CA LEU A 12 -9.90 9.56 17.99
C LEU A 12 -10.09 9.36 19.50
N ILE A 13 -9.61 8.23 20.03
CA ILE A 13 -9.68 7.89 21.47
C ILE A 13 -8.83 8.87 22.30
N GLU A 14 -7.56 9.11 21.91
CA GLU A 14 -6.64 9.98 22.63
C GLU A 14 -7.10 11.43 22.72
N LYS A 15 -7.81 11.90 21.70
CA LYS A 15 -8.32 13.27 21.64
C LYS A 15 -9.77 13.41 22.11
N ASP A 16 -10.39 12.32 22.58
CA ASP A 16 -11.81 12.27 23.03
C ASP A 16 -12.77 12.84 21.96
N ILE A 17 -12.55 12.40 20.69
CA ILE A 17 -13.32 12.85 19.55
C ILE A 17 -14.51 11.87 19.34
N ASP A 18 -15.72 12.42 19.40
CA ASP A 18 -16.97 11.68 19.12
C ASP A 18 -17.19 11.52 17.61
N MET A 19 -16.40 10.63 17.02
CA MET A 19 -16.46 10.25 15.59
C MET A 19 -16.06 8.78 15.46
N THR A 20 -16.78 8.05 14.60
CA THR A 20 -16.40 6.66 14.30
C THR A 20 -15.24 6.60 13.28
N PRO A 21 -14.44 5.53 13.29
CA PRO A 21 -13.39 5.33 12.27
C PRO A 21 -13.94 5.33 10.85
N GLU A 22 -15.14 4.83 10.64
CA GLU A 22 -15.83 4.79 9.34
C GLU A 22 -16.19 6.20 8.86
N GLU A 23 -16.69 7.07 9.75
CA GLU A 23 -16.98 8.48 9.43
C GLU A 23 -15.70 9.24 9.09
N LEU A 24 -14.63 9.02 9.86
CA LEU A 24 -13.33 9.61 9.58
C LEU A 24 -12.81 9.15 8.21
N MET A 25 -12.82 7.85 7.94
CA MET A 25 -12.41 7.29 6.64
C MET A 25 -13.21 7.86 5.47
N GLY A 26 -14.50 8.11 5.65
CA GLY A 26 -15.34 8.78 4.64
C GLY A 26 -14.82 10.17 4.27
N LYS A 27 -14.24 10.88 5.23
CA LYS A 27 -13.69 12.23 5.05
C LYS A 27 -12.29 12.24 4.44
N ILE A 28 -11.42 11.24 4.77
CA ILE A 28 -10.00 11.28 4.43
C ILE A 28 -9.55 10.32 3.33
N SER A 29 -10.36 9.32 2.96
CA SER A 29 -9.95 8.24 2.05
C SER A 29 -9.51 8.71 0.65
N HIS A 30 -9.90 9.91 0.24
CA HIS A 30 -9.55 10.50 -1.05
C HIS A 30 -8.40 11.52 -0.95
N LEU A 31 -7.93 11.84 0.26
CA LEU A 31 -6.89 12.82 0.50
C LEU A 31 -5.49 12.19 0.40
N SER A 32 -4.53 13.01 0.03
CA SER A 32 -3.11 12.67 0.17
C SER A 32 -2.71 12.70 1.65
N PHE A 33 -1.56 12.13 1.99
CA PHE A 33 -1.04 12.12 3.36
C PHE A 33 -0.89 13.54 3.96
N HIS A 34 -0.43 14.49 3.14
CA HIS A 34 -0.32 15.89 3.55
C HIS A 34 -1.70 16.53 3.74
N GLU A 35 -2.64 16.33 2.81
CA GLU A 35 -4.01 16.85 2.92
C GLU A 35 -4.74 16.26 4.12
N THR A 36 -4.53 14.98 4.42
CA THR A 36 -5.07 14.34 5.63
C THR A 36 -4.54 15.03 6.88
N ALA A 37 -3.24 15.30 6.98
CA ALA A 37 -2.67 16.03 8.13
C ALA A 37 -3.22 17.46 8.23
N ALA A 38 -3.41 18.15 7.11
CA ALA A 38 -4.03 19.47 7.08
C ALA A 38 -5.50 19.43 7.54
N PHE A 39 -6.24 18.41 7.11
CA PHE A 39 -7.61 18.15 7.55
C PHE A 39 -7.66 17.92 9.06
N PHE A 40 -6.82 17.04 9.61
CA PHE A 40 -6.75 16.76 11.05
C PHE A 40 -6.44 18.03 11.84
N LYS A 41 -5.44 18.82 11.40
CA LYS A 41 -5.09 20.09 12.04
C LYS A 41 -6.28 21.05 12.09
N SER A 42 -7.00 21.19 10.99
CA SER A 42 -8.12 22.12 10.86
C SER A 42 -9.36 21.62 11.60
N GLU A 43 -9.78 20.38 11.36
CA GLU A 43 -11.03 19.82 11.88
C GLU A 43 -10.97 19.65 13.42
N PHE A 44 -9.83 19.20 13.93
CA PHE A 44 -9.65 18.92 15.37
C PHE A 44 -8.87 20.01 16.10
N HIS A 45 -8.63 21.17 15.47
CA HIS A 45 -7.98 22.34 16.05
C HIS A 45 -6.63 22.03 16.72
N LEU A 46 -5.83 21.15 16.09
CA LEU A 46 -4.54 20.72 16.64
C LEU A 46 -3.53 21.88 16.67
N GLN A 47 -2.76 21.94 17.74
CA GLN A 47 -1.70 22.95 17.90
C GLN A 47 -0.44 22.57 17.10
N GLU A 48 -0.22 21.29 16.91
CA GLU A 48 0.89 20.73 16.15
C GLU A 48 0.89 21.25 14.71
N THR A 49 2.07 21.40 14.13
CA THR A 49 2.24 21.69 12.71
C THR A 49 1.87 20.47 11.87
N ILE A 50 1.58 20.66 10.59
CA ILE A 50 1.30 19.54 9.66
C ILE A 50 2.46 18.54 9.66
N GLU A 51 3.70 19.00 9.70
CA GLU A 51 4.87 18.12 9.71
C GLU A 51 4.96 17.33 11.03
N GLU A 52 4.72 17.95 12.17
CA GLU A 52 4.69 17.24 13.47
C GLU A 52 3.58 16.18 13.53
N ILE A 53 2.40 16.42 12.92
CA ILE A 53 1.32 15.43 12.82
C ILE A 53 1.79 14.24 11.96
N LYS A 54 2.35 14.51 10.78
CA LYS A 54 2.89 13.49 9.87
C LYS A 54 4.00 12.67 10.52
N ASP A 55 4.91 13.32 11.23
CA ASP A 55 6.01 12.66 11.94
C ASP A 55 5.49 11.75 13.05
N GLY A 56 4.50 12.22 13.83
CA GLY A 56 3.85 11.41 14.85
C GLY A 56 3.19 10.15 14.27
N TRP A 57 2.48 10.27 13.15
CA TRP A 57 1.89 9.13 12.45
C TRP A 57 2.96 8.18 11.90
N ASN A 58 4.00 8.71 11.29
CA ASN A 58 5.11 7.91 10.77
C ASN A 58 5.81 7.13 11.88
N GLN A 59 6.01 7.71 13.06
CA GLN A 59 6.60 7.01 14.21
C GLN A 59 5.71 5.86 14.69
N ARG A 60 4.39 6.07 14.80
CA ARG A 60 3.42 5.02 15.18
C ARG A 60 3.38 3.91 14.12
N ALA A 61 3.26 4.29 12.84
CA ALA A 61 3.26 3.35 11.73
C ALA A 61 4.56 2.53 11.72
N ARG A 62 5.72 3.18 11.89
CA ARG A 62 7.03 2.52 11.97
C ARG A 62 7.05 1.43 13.06
N PHE A 63 6.56 1.75 14.27
CA PHE A 63 6.51 0.78 15.36
C PHE A 63 5.64 -0.44 14.96
N GLU A 64 4.45 -0.23 14.42
CA GLU A 64 3.56 -1.30 14.00
C GLU A 64 4.16 -2.14 12.86
N TYR A 65 4.74 -1.49 11.83
CA TYR A 65 5.35 -2.19 10.70
C TYR A 65 6.56 -3.04 11.11
N LEU A 66 7.38 -2.56 12.03
CA LEU A 66 8.56 -3.30 12.47
C LEU A 66 8.20 -4.49 13.37
N HIS A 67 7.21 -4.33 14.25
CA HIS A 67 6.95 -5.29 15.32
C HIS A 67 5.72 -6.17 15.07
N HIS A 68 4.68 -5.69 14.41
CA HIS A 68 3.39 -6.38 14.34
C HIS A 68 2.97 -6.79 12.92
N VAL A 69 3.42 -6.06 11.88
CA VAL A 69 3.09 -6.43 10.49
C VAL A 69 3.89 -7.68 10.10
N VAL A 70 3.18 -8.65 9.53
CA VAL A 70 3.76 -9.88 8.96
C VAL A 70 3.52 -9.91 7.45
N LEU A 71 4.29 -10.73 6.74
CA LEU A 71 4.03 -10.97 5.32
C LEU A 71 2.71 -11.72 5.14
N LYS A 72 1.98 -11.41 4.07
CA LYS A 72 0.81 -12.21 3.67
C LYS A 72 1.22 -13.66 3.39
N ASP A 73 0.28 -14.57 3.53
CA ASP A 73 0.50 -16.01 3.38
C ASP A 73 1.18 -16.34 2.05
N HIS A 74 2.26 -17.12 2.15
CA HIS A 74 3.11 -17.57 1.05
C HIS A 74 3.83 -16.45 0.27
N ALA A 75 3.81 -15.20 0.73
CA ALA A 75 4.49 -14.09 0.04
C ALA A 75 5.99 -14.36 -0.12
N LEU A 76 6.66 -14.81 0.95
CA LEU A 76 8.10 -15.12 0.88
C LEU A 76 8.40 -16.22 -0.15
N LEU A 77 7.61 -17.29 -0.16
CA LEU A 77 7.78 -18.39 -1.12
C LEU A 77 7.60 -17.92 -2.57
N LEU A 78 6.63 -17.02 -2.80
CA LEU A 78 6.46 -16.43 -4.14
C LEU A 78 7.67 -15.58 -4.53
N LEU A 79 8.16 -14.71 -3.64
CA LEU A 79 9.35 -13.87 -3.90
C LEU A 79 10.57 -14.72 -4.25
N GLU A 80 10.83 -15.79 -3.50
CA GLU A 80 11.92 -16.75 -3.77
C GLU A 80 11.76 -17.43 -5.13
N ALA A 81 10.54 -17.89 -5.46
CA ALA A 81 10.27 -18.56 -6.73
C ALA A 81 10.45 -17.60 -7.92
N LEU A 82 10.00 -16.36 -7.81
CA LEU A 82 10.17 -15.33 -8.84
C LEU A 82 11.65 -14.95 -9.01
N LYS A 83 12.39 -14.74 -7.91
CA LYS A 83 13.83 -14.42 -7.94
C LYS A 83 14.64 -15.52 -8.60
N LYS A 84 14.34 -16.79 -8.28
CA LYS A 84 15.02 -17.96 -8.89
C LYS A 84 14.83 -18.01 -10.41
N ARG A 85 13.74 -17.43 -10.93
CA ARG A 85 13.46 -17.33 -12.39
C ARG A 85 14.03 -16.07 -13.03
N GLY A 86 14.69 -15.21 -12.27
CA GLY A 86 15.20 -13.94 -12.77
C GLY A 86 14.08 -12.93 -13.10
N ILE A 87 12.87 -13.11 -12.53
CA ILE A 87 11.77 -12.15 -12.71
C ILE A 87 12.08 -10.92 -11.88
N LYS A 88 12.08 -9.76 -12.52
CA LYS A 88 12.30 -8.47 -11.88
C LYS A 88 11.11 -8.10 -11.02
N MET A 89 11.38 -7.52 -9.84
CA MET A 89 10.35 -7.19 -8.86
C MET A 89 10.48 -5.76 -8.37
N ALA A 90 9.34 -5.10 -8.18
CA ALA A 90 9.25 -3.76 -7.64
C ALA A 90 8.22 -3.67 -6.52
N ILE A 91 8.39 -2.68 -5.64
CA ILE A 91 7.32 -2.24 -4.74
C ILE A 91 6.86 -0.85 -5.18
N ALA A 92 5.54 -0.68 -5.31
CA ALA A 92 4.87 0.60 -5.49
C ALA A 92 3.98 0.87 -4.26
N THR A 93 4.23 1.94 -3.51
CA THR A 93 3.56 2.21 -2.23
C THR A 93 3.17 3.67 -2.05
N SER A 94 2.17 3.92 -1.21
CA SER A 94 1.83 5.26 -0.70
C SER A 94 2.54 5.59 0.63
N SER A 95 3.30 4.65 1.20
CA SER A 95 4.14 4.90 2.38
C SER A 95 5.37 5.74 2.01
N SER A 96 5.96 6.42 3.02
CA SER A 96 7.23 7.10 2.82
C SER A 96 8.33 6.11 2.44
N LYS A 97 9.36 6.61 1.74
CA LYS A 97 10.48 5.79 1.32
C LYS A 97 11.22 5.18 2.51
N GLU A 98 11.44 5.97 3.55
CA GLU A 98 12.12 5.58 4.78
C GLU A 98 11.39 4.42 5.48
N LEU A 99 10.07 4.55 5.65
CA LEU A 99 9.24 3.50 6.27
C LEU A 99 9.24 2.23 5.44
N LEU A 100 9.17 2.34 4.11
CA LEU A 100 9.25 1.19 3.20
C LEU A 100 10.59 0.46 3.37
N GLU A 101 11.72 1.18 3.24
CA GLU A 101 13.07 0.61 3.31
C GLU A 101 13.32 -0.10 4.65
N GLU A 102 12.96 0.53 5.77
CA GLU A 102 13.07 -0.07 7.10
C GLU A 102 12.19 -1.32 7.24
N THR A 103 10.96 -1.27 6.74
CA THR A 103 10.02 -2.39 6.81
C THR A 103 10.56 -3.62 6.06
N ILE A 104 10.93 -3.46 4.79
CA ILE A 104 11.41 -4.59 3.99
C ILE A 104 12.77 -5.12 4.47
N ALA A 105 13.62 -4.25 5.03
CA ALA A 105 14.87 -4.67 5.67
C ALA A 105 14.61 -5.50 6.94
N SER A 106 13.68 -5.04 7.81
CA SER A 106 13.31 -5.77 9.03
C SER A 106 12.70 -7.15 8.76
N LYS A 107 12.03 -7.32 7.60
CA LYS A 107 11.47 -8.61 7.16
C LYS A 107 12.46 -9.45 6.34
N GLY A 108 13.69 -8.96 6.10
CA GLY A 108 14.71 -9.66 5.35
C GLY A 108 14.43 -9.80 3.85
N ILE A 109 13.52 -9.02 3.29
CA ILE A 109 13.02 -9.16 1.90
C ILE A 109 13.54 -8.10 0.95
N HIS A 110 14.34 -7.13 1.41
CA HIS A 110 14.86 -6.04 0.57
C HIS A 110 15.56 -6.55 -0.70
N HIS A 111 16.34 -7.63 -0.58
CA HIS A 111 17.15 -8.20 -1.67
C HIS A 111 16.34 -8.80 -2.84
N PHE A 112 15.04 -8.98 -2.69
CA PHE A 112 14.19 -9.47 -3.77
C PHE A 112 13.85 -8.37 -4.79
N PHE A 113 13.82 -7.10 -4.39
CA PHE A 113 13.30 -6.01 -5.20
C PHE A 113 14.39 -5.26 -5.94
N ASP A 114 14.19 -5.07 -7.23
CA ASP A 114 15.10 -4.33 -8.12
C ASP A 114 14.86 -2.81 -8.04
N THR A 115 13.64 -2.38 -7.65
CA THR A 115 13.30 -0.97 -7.47
C THR A 115 12.17 -0.78 -6.46
N LEU A 116 12.22 0.37 -5.77
CA LEU A 116 11.20 0.83 -4.82
C LEU A 116 10.69 2.19 -5.31
N VAL A 117 9.37 2.34 -5.43
CA VAL A 117 8.73 3.56 -5.91
C VAL A 117 7.62 3.96 -4.94
N THR A 118 7.56 5.24 -4.60
CA THR A 118 6.51 5.80 -3.76
C THR A 118 5.63 6.76 -4.55
N THR A 119 4.40 6.96 -4.08
CA THR A 119 3.50 7.97 -4.65
C THR A 119 4.08 9.38 -4.58
N ASP A 120 4.87 9.70 -3.54
CA ASP A 120 5.56 10.99 -3.43
C ASP A 120 6.58 11.19 -4.55
N MET A 121 7.33 10.12 -4.93
CA MET A 121 8.25 10.16 -6.08
C MET A 121 7.50 10.36 -7.40
N ALA A 122 6.32 9.79 -7.53
CA ALA A 122 5.48 9.89 -8.72
C ALA A 122 4.66 11.20 -8.79
N GLY A 123 4.48 11.88 -7.65
CA GLY A 123 3.70 13.11 -7.55
C GLY A 123 2.19 12.93 -7.71
N LYS A 124 1.69 11.68 -7.64
CA LYS A 124 0.28 11.29 -7.81
C LYS A 124 -0.08 10.13 -6.90
N THR A 125 -1.33 10.06 -6.50
CA THR A 125 -1.88 8.94 -5.71
C THR A 125 -2.01 7.67 -6.55
N LYS A 126 -2.18 6.51 -5.91
CA LYS A 126 -2.25 5.19 -6.60
C LYS A 126 -3.48 5.00 -7.53
N ILE A 127 -4.48 5.88 -7.48
CA ILE A 127 -5.58 5.85 -8.46
C ILE A 127 -5.14 6.31 -9.85
N GLU A 128 -4.01 7.03 -9.94
CA GLU A 128 -3.37 7.41 -11.19
C GLU A 128 -2.26 6.43 -11.57
N PRO A 129 -1.91 6.32 -12.86
CA PRO A 129 -0.98 5.28 -13.34
C PRO A 129 0.49 5.55 -13.01
N ASP A 130 0.82 6.77 -12.56
CA ASP A 130 2.18 7.32 -12.52
C ASP A 130 3.17 6.47 -11.72
N VAL A 131 2.78 6.01 -10.51
CA VAL A 131 3.65 5.19 -9.67
C VAL A 131 3.94 3.82 -10.31
N TYR A 132 2.97 3.25 -11.00
CA TYR A 132 3.11 1.97 -11.69
C TYR A 132 3.97 2.12 -12.96
N LEU A 133 3.73 3.17 -13.75
CA LEU A 133 4.56 3.47 -14.93
C LEU A 133 6.01 3.76 -14.55
N MET A 134 6.25 4.46 -13.42
CA MET A 134 7.58 4.67 -12.89
C MET A 134 8.25 3.35 -12.49
N ALA A 135 7.52 2.44 -11.85
CA ALA A 135 8.03 1.11 -11.49
C ALA A 135 8.42 0.32 -12.75
N ALA A 136 7.56 0.25 -13.78
CA ALA A 136 7.84 -0.43 -15.03
C ALA A 136 9.07 0.15 -15.73
N LYS A 137 9.17 1.50 -15.81
CA LYS A 137 10.33 2.20 -16.37
C LYS A 137 11.63 1.83 -15.64
N ASN A 138 11.63 1.83 -14.32
CA ASN A 138 12.81 1.47 -13.53
C ASN A 138 13.21 0.01 -13.73
N LEU A 139 12.24 -0.89 -13.90
CA LEU A 139 12.48 -2.29 -14.25
C LEU A 139 12.91 -2.48 -15.71
N GLN A 140 12.82 -1.44 -16.56
CA GLN A 140 13.06 -1.51 -18.01
C GLN A 140 12.13 -2.54 -18.69
N LEU A 141 10.84 -2.46 -18.37
CA LEU A 141 9.78 -3.30 -18.92
C LEU A 141 8.67 -2.43 -19.52
N ALA A 142 7.99 -2.95 -20.54
CA ALA A 142 6.75 -2.36 -21.01
C ALA A 142 5.62 -2.64 -19.99
N PRO A 143 4.64 -1.73 -19.81
CA PRO A 143 3.57 -1.91 -18.81
C PRO A 143 2.80 -3.24 -18.96
N GLU A 144 2.56 -3.69 -20.19
CA GLU A 144 1.88 -4.94 -20.52
C GLU A 144 2.65 -6.20 -20.09
N GLU A 145 3.95 -6.09 -19.82
CA GLU A 145 4.80 -7.16 -19.29
C GLU A 145 4.77 -7.25 -17.74
N VAL A 146 4.08 -6.30 -17.09
CA VAL A 146 4.07 -6.17 -15.63
C VAL A 146 2.77 -6.71 -15.05
N ALA A 147 2.88 -7.56 -14.05
CA ALA A 147 1.78 -7.97 -13.17
C ALA A 147 1.83 -7.19 -11.86
N VAL A 148 0.69 -6.64 -11.47
CA VAL A 148 0.53 -5.88 -10.21
C VAL A 148 -0.35 -6.68 -9.26
N PHE A 149 0.08 -6.82 -8.02
CA PHE A 149 -0.67 -7.43 -6.92
C PHE A 149 -1.15 -6.33 -5.98
N GLU A 150 -2.46 -6.20 -5.81
CA GLU A 150 -3.08 -5.14 -5.02
C GLU A 150 -4.29 -5.67 -4.24
N ASP A 151 -4.60 -5.01 -3.13
CA ASP A 151 -5.74 -5.32 -2.27
C ASP A 151 -6.75 -4.16 -2.16
N ILE A 152 -6.51 -3.05 -2.86
CA ILE A 152 -7.36 -1.84 -2.82
C ILE A 152 -7.88 -1.50 -4.22
N PRO A 153 -9.21 -1.36 -4.43
CA PRO A 153 -9.79 -1.05 -5.74
C PRO A 153 -9.18 0.18 -6.42
N ALA A 154 -9.03 1.29 -5.70
CA ALA A 154 -8.45 2.52 -6.24
C ALA A 154 -7.03 2.31 -6.81
N ALA A 155 -6.22 1.50 -6.13
CA ALA A 155 -4.87 1.15 -6.58
C ALA A 155 -4.91 0.23 -7.81
N MET A 156 -5.86 -0.71 -7.87
CA MET A 156 -6.08 -1.56 -9.04
C MET A 156 -6.48 -0.75 -10.26
N ILE A 157 -7.32 0.28 -10.09
CA ILE A 157 -7.72 1.22 -11.16
C ILE A 157 -6.47 1.90 -11.75
N GLY A 158 -5.57 2.40 -10.92
CA GLY A 158 -4.32 3.03 -11.38
C GLY A 158 -3.41 2.07 -12.14
N ALA A 159 -3.25 0.83 -11.66
CA ALA A 159 -2.48 -0.20 -12.35
C ALA A 159 -3.12 -0.58 -13.70
N ARG A 160 -4.45 -0.65 -13.79
CA ARG A 160 -5.17 -0.85 -15.06
C ARG A 160 -5.01 0.31 -16.03
N LYS A 161 -5.10 1.56 -15.53
CA LYS A 161 -4.81 2.75 -16.34
C LYS A 161 -3.38 2.73 -16.92
N ALA A 162 -2.43 2.15 -16.17
CA ALA A 162 -1.07 1.95 -16.65
C ALA A 162 -0.95 0.86 -17.74
N GLY A 163 -1.99 0.09 -18.05
CA GLY A 163 -1.96 -1.01 -19.00
C GLY A 163 -1.42 -2.32 -18.45
N MET A 164 -1.32 -2.45 -17.13
CA MET A 164 -0.75 -3.63 -16.47
C MET A 164 -1.80 -4.70 -16.19
N ARG A 165 -1.34 -5.94 -16.00
CA ARG A 165 -2.19 -7.04 -15.54
C ARG A 165 -2.33 -6.97 -14.02
N VAL A 166 -3.57 -6.95 -13.51
CA VAL A 166 -3.85 -6.77 -12.09
C VAL A 166 -4.37 -8.06 -11.46
N PHE A 167 -3.72 -8.47 -10.39
CA PHE A 167 -4.14 -9.53 -9.49
C PHE A 167 -4.69 -8.89 -8.21
N GLY A 168 -5.97 -9.09 -7.92
CA GLY A 168 -6.57 -8.76 -6.63
C GLY A 168 -6.12 -9.78 -5.59
N VAL A 169 -5.58 -9.31 -4.47
CA VAL A 169 -5.16 -10.16 -3.36
C VAL A 169 -6.12 -9.96 -2.20
N HIS A 170 -6.68 -11.05 -1.69
CA HIS A 170 -7.56 -10.99 -0.53
C HIS A 170 -6.90 -10.26 0.64
N ASP A 171 -7.66 -9.36 1.25
CA ASP A 171 -7.31 -8.71 2.50
C ASP A 171 -8.55 -8.51 3.36
N LYS A 172 -8.47 -8.91 4.62
CA LYS A 172 -9.58 -8.79 5.58
C LYS A 172 -10.13 -7.37 5.70
N PHE A 173 -9.27 -6.36 5.52
CA PHE A 173 -9.64 -4.95 5.62
C PHE A 173 -10.24 -4.35 4.34
N SER A 174 -10.38 -5.17 3.30
CA SER A 174 -11.03 -4.82 2.03
C SER A 174 -12.18 -5.76 1.68
N GLU A 175 -12.64 -6.60 2.62
CA GLU A 175 -13.73 -7.56 2.39
C GLU A 175 -15.04 -6.88 2.01
N ASP A 176 -15.33 -5.71 2.56
CA ASP A 176 -16.48 -4.86 2.23
C ASP A 176 -16.45 -4.36 0.77
N LYS A 177 -15.29 -4.40 0.11
CA LYS A 177 -15.06 -3.98 -1.28
C LYS A 177 -14.84 -5.14 -2.25
N THR A 178 -15.14 -6.37 -1.83
CA THR A 178 -14.86 -7.57 -2.63
C THR A 178 -15.50 -7.51 -4.02
N GLU A 179 -16.74 -7.04 -4.17
CA GLU A 179 -17.40 -6.91 -5.47
C GLU A 179 -16.66 -5.91 -6.38
N GLU A 180 -16.22 -4.78 -5.84
CA GLU A 180 -15.45 -3.79 -6.58
C GLU A 180 -14.08 -4.35 -7.01
N ILE A 181 -13.41 -5.07 -6.11
CA ILE A 181 -12.14 -5.76 -6.39
C ILE A 181 -12.31 -6.75 -7.54
N LEU A 182 -13.32 -7.64 -7.45
CA LEU A 182 -13.60 -8.68 -8.47
C LEU A 182 -13.93 -8.06 -9.84
N SER A 183 -14.61 -6.91 -9.86
CA SER A 183 -14.92 -6.20 -11.11
C SER A 183 -13.71 -5.45 -11.70
N THR A 184 -12.73 -5.14 -10.87
CA THR A 184 -11.58 -4.31 -11.27
C THR A 184 -10.35 -5.15 -11.62
N CYS A 185 -10.07 -6.25 -10.90
CA CYS A 185 -8.91 -7.09 -11.18
C CYS A 185 -9.12 -8.00 -12.39
N HIS A 186 -8.02 -8.55 -12.95
CA HIS A 186 -8.06 -9.59 -13.99
C HIS A 186 -8.14 -10.98 -13.37
N HIS A 187 -7.53 -11.17 -12.20
CA HIS A 187 -7.52 -12.40 -11.42
C HIS A 187 -7.61 -12.05 -9.95
N TYR A 188 -8.31 -12.86 -9.16
CA TYR A 188 -8.39 -12.72 -7.71
C TYR A 188 -7.78 -13.96 -7.05
N ILE A 189 -6.95 -13.73 -6.03
CA ILE A 189 -6.33 -14.79 -5.24
C ILE A 189 -6.56 -14.54 -3.76
N HIS A 190 -6.75 -15.61 -2.99
CA HIS A 190 -6.86 -15.52 -1.53
C HIS A 190 -5.51 -15.45 -0.84
N HIS A 191 -4.49 -16.11 -1.41
CA HIS A 191 -3.12 -16.08 -0.92
C HIS A 191 -2.12 -16.33 -2.06
N PHE A 192 -0.89 -15.93 -1.87
CA PHE A 192 0.16 -16.04 -2.90
C PHE A 192 0.53 -17.49 -3.27
N GLY A 193 0.20 -18.46 -2.40
CA GLY A 193 0.44 -19.88 -2.65
C GLY A 193 -0.30 -20.42 -3.86
N GLU A 194 -1.43 -19.81 -4.25
CA GLU A 194 -2.19 -20.22 -5.44
C GLU A 194 -1.40 -20.05 -6.74
N LEU A 195 -0.41 -19.18 -6.76
CA LEU A 195 0.41 -18.91 -7.93
C LEU A 195 1.58 -19.89 -8.08
N LEU A 196 2.04 -20.51 -6.99
CA LEU A 196 3.23 -21.36 -6.99
C LEU A 196 3.16 -22.54 -7.99
N PRO A 197 2.02 -23.25 -8.16
CA PRO A 197 1.91 -24.32 -9.16
C PRO A 197 2.09 -23.85 -10.61
N HIS A 198 1.79 -22.59 -10.90
CA HIS A 198 1.91 -21.99 -12.22
C HIS A 198 3.32 -21.48 -12.53
N LEU A 199 4.19 -21.55 -11.55
CA LEU A 199 5.61 -21.20 -11.65
C LEU A 199 6.52 -22.45 -11.77
N THR A 200 6.00 -23.62 -12.09
CA THR A 200 6.78 -24.85 -12.30
C THR A 200 7.39 -24.95 -13.68
#